data_edf02eeb1e6e3f731469e9623c2a0146
#
_entry.id   edf02eeb1e6e3f731469e9623c2a0146
#
_cell.length_a   1.000
_cell.length_b   1.000
_cell.length_c   1.000
_cell.angle_alpha   90.00
_cell.angle_beta   90.00
_cell.angle_gamma   90.00
#
_symmetry.space_group_name_H-M   'P 1'
#
loop_
_entity.id
_entity.type
_entity.pdbx_description
1 polymer ?
#
loop_
_entity_poly.entity_id
_entity_poly.type
_entity_poly.pdbx_seq_one_letter_code
_entity_poly.pdbx_strand_id
1 'polypeptide(L)'
;MGRDKAFLEVRGHPMVAAIAGVLEAVVGPGIVVVGGDEPRIRDLGLLGIPDLHPGAGPLGGILTALGHFRELCDHVVVLSCDLPGASVSSVRTLADAAGQAPGILVPVLEGRRQWMHACWPVAALPALEAAFATGERAPRRALGGLSVVEVVGLDPASLRDADRPGDLDESGRQDR
;
A
#
# COMPACT_ATOMS: atom_id res chain seq x y z
N MET A 1 0.89 23.12 -2.42
CA MET A 1 0.51 21.87 -3.11
C MET A 1 -0.89 21.49 -2.59
N GLY A 2 -1.95 21.80 -3.36
CA GLY A 2 -3.29 21.97 -2.81
C GLY A 2 -4.34 20.95 -3.24
N ARG A 3 -3.99 19.78 -3.79
CA ARG A 3 -4.95 18.71 -4.08
C ARG A 3 -4.43 17.40 -3.50
N ASP A 4 -5.31 16.71 -2.76
CA ASP A 4 -5.04 15.37 -2.27
C ASP A 4 -4.89 14.42 -3.47
N LYS A 5 -3.69 13.85 -3.65
CA LYS A 5 -3.35 12.99 -4.79
C LYS A 5 -4.25 11.77 -4.90
N ALA A 6 -4.74 11.24 -3.78
CA ALA A 6 -5.63 10.08 -3.75
C ALA A 6 -6.93 10.27 -4.55
N PHE A 7 -7.35 11.53 -4.72
CA PHE A 7 -8.58 11.86 -5.47
C PHE A 7 -8.31 12.43 -6.88
N LEU A 8 -7.09 12.36 -7.38
CA LEU A 8 -6.84 12.63 -8.79
C LEU A 8 -7.42 11.50 -9.64
N GLU A 9 -7.98 11.86 -10.78
CA GLU A 9 -8.59 10.87 -11.68
C GLU A 9 -7.53 10.13 -12.49
N VAL A 10 -7.64 8.80 -12.49
CA VAL A 10 -6.90 7.89 -13.34
C VAL A 10 -7.91 7.01 -14.06
N ARG A 11 -7.91 7.03 -15.41
CA ARG A 11 -8.86 6.28 -16.25
C ARG A 11 -10.34 6.54 -15.89
N GLY A 12 -10.67 7.79 -15.50
CA GLY A 12 -12.04 8.21 -15.17
C GLY A 12 -12.51 7.86 -13.75
N HIS A 13 -11.62 7.38 -12.89
CA HIS A 13 -11.90 7.09 -11.47
C HIS A 13 -10.90 7.77 -10.55
N PRO A 14 -11.30 8.21 -9.35
CA PRO A 14 -10.34 8.63 -8.32
C PRO A 14 -9.32 7.51 -8.05
N MET A 15 -8.03 7.86 -7.96
CA MET A 15 -6.94 6.90 -7.83
C MET A 15 -7.12 5.96 -6.63
N VAL A 16 -7.58 6.47 -5.50
CA VAL A 16 -7.89 5.66 -4.32
C VAL A 16 -8.96 4.60 -4.61
N ALA A 17 -9.97 4.91 -5.40
CA ALA A 17 -11.01 3.95 -5.77
C ALA A 17 -10.48 2.89 -6.75
N ALA A 18 -9.65 3.29 -7.70
CA ALA A 18 -9.01 2.36 -8.63
C ALA A 18 -8.09 1.37 -7.88
N ILE A 19 -7.28 1.85 -6.93
CA ILE A 19 -6.40 1.02 -6.10
C ILE A 19 -7.21 0.09 -5.18
N ALA A 20 -8.28 0.58 -4.56
CA ALA A 20 -9.17 -0.24 -3.74
C ALA A 20 -9.80 -1.38 -4.55
N GLY A 21 -10.26 -1.10 -5.78
CA GLY A 21 -10.80 -2.12 -6.69
C GLY A 21 -9.77 -3.18 -7.08
N VAL A 22 -8.50 -2.79 -7.27
CA VAL A 22 -7.39 -3.75 -7.51
C VAL A 22 -7.17 -4.66 -6.30
N LEU A 23 -7.18 -4.11 -5.09
CA LEU A 23 -7.06 -4.90 -3.86
C LEU A 23 -8.25 -5.85 -3.70
N GLU A 24 -9.48 -5.34 -3.84
CA GLU A 24 -10.71 -6.11 -3.67
C GLU A 24 -10.78 -7.31 -4.62
N ALA A 25 -10.32 -7.15 -5.86
CA ALA A 25 -10.27 -8.22 -6.85
C ALA A 25 -9.33 -9.39 -6.47
N VAL A 26 -8.43 -9.20 -5.49
CA VAL A 26 -7.47 -10.22 -5.04
C VAL A 26 -7.80 -10.74 -3.66
N VAL A 27 -8.02 -9.85 -2.69
CA VAL A 27 -8.19 -10.21 -1.27
C VAL A 27 -9.66 -10.23 -0.84
N GLY A 28 -10.59 -9.89 -1.73
CA GLY A 28 -12.01 -9.82 -1.41
C GLY A 28 -12.38 -8.58 -0.58
N PRO A 29 -13.58 -8.56 0.02
CA PRO A 29 -14.02 -7.46 0.86
C PRO A 29 -13.16 -7.38 2.13
N GLY A 30 -12.89 -6.19 2.60
CA GLY A 30 -12.04 -5.95 3.77
C GLY A 30 -10.95 -4.94 3.48
N ILE A 31 -11.23 -4.05 2.52
CA ILE A 31 -10.33 -2.95 2.16
C ILE A 31 -10.62 -1.76 3.07
N VAL A 32 -9.56 -1.14 3.58
CA VAL A 32 -9.64 0.12 4.31
C VAL A 32 -8.71 1.17 3.71
N VAL A 33 -9.12 2.41 3.76
CA VAL A 33 -8.28 3.56 3.44
C VAL A 33 -7.84 4.21 4.75
N VAL A 34 -6.54 4.27 4.99
CA VAL A 34 -5.97 4.86 6.20
C VAL A 34 -5.77 6.36 6.03
N GLY A 35 -6.43 7.15 6.86
CA GLY A 35 -6.36 8.63 6.81
C GLY A 35 -7.09 9.22 5.61
N GLY A 36 -6.78 10.49 5.29
CA GLY A 36 -7.41 11.22 4.20
C GLY A 36 -8.76 11.86 4.57
N ASP A 37 -9.50 12.30 3.55
CA ASP A 37 -10.82 12.94 3.68
C ASP A 37 -11.90 11.85 3.81
N GLU A 38 -12.27 11.50 5.04
CA GLU A 38 -13.23 10.43 5.33
C GLU A 38 -14.59 10.61 4.63
N PRO A 39 -15.22 11.80 4.59
CA PRO A 39 -16.44 12.03 3.81
C PRO A 39 -16.29 11.64 2.33
N ARG A 40 -15.23 12.10 1.68
CA ARG A 40 -14.98 11.79 0.26
C ARG A 40 -14.71 10.30 0.03
N ILE A 41 -13.98 9.64 0.95
CA ILE A 41 -13.73 8.19 0.90
C ILE A 41 -15.06 7.43 0.99
N ARG A 42 -15.94 7.84 1.90
CA ARG A 42 -17.27 7.25 2.09
C ARG A 42 -18.18 7.46 0.87
N ASP A 43 -18.12 8.64 0.23
CA ASP A 43 -18.87 8.93 -0.99
C ASP A 43 -18.48 8.02 -2.16
N LEU A 44 -17.25 7.46 -2.13
CA LEU A 44 -16.78 6.44 -3.07
C LEU A 44 -17.18 4.99 -2.67
N GLY A 45 -17.93 4.82 -1.58
CA GLY A 45 -18.33 3.52 -1.07
C GLY A 45 -17.19 2.77 -0.35
N LEU A 46 -16.10 3.44 0.00
CA LEU A 46 -14.95 2.86 0.66
C LEU A 46 -15.01 3.09 2.19
N LEU A 47 -14.40 2.16 2.94
CA LEU A 47 -14.22 2.31 4.38
C LEU A 47 -12.95 3.12 4.68
N GLY A 48 -13.13 4.36 5.18
CA GLY A 48 -12.05 5.16 5.74
C GLY A 48 -11.85 4.84 7.22
N ILE A 49 -10.61 4.71 7.65
CA ILE A 49 -10.24 4.64 9.07
C ILE A 49 -9.27 5.76 9.43
N PRO A 50 -9.35 6.33 10.65
CA PRO A 50 -8.42 7.35 11.08
C PRO A 50 -6.97 6.84 11.06
N ASP A 51 -6.03 7.65 10.55
CA ASP A 51 -4.60 7.39 10.77
C ASP A 51 -4.29 7.64 12.27
N LEU A 52 -3.82 6.61 12.97
CA LEU A 52 -3.46 6.71 14.39
C LEU A 52 -2.15 7.50 14.61
N HIS A 53 -1.39 7.75 13.55
CA HIS A 53 -0.10 8.43 13.56
C HIS A 53 0.00 9.54 12.52
N PRO A 54 -0.92 10.53 12.50
CA PRO A 54 -1.02 11.51 11.44
C PRO A 54 0.28 12.32 11.31
N GLY A 55 0.77 12.44 10.06
CA GLY A 55 2.01 13.15 9.77
C GLY A 55 3.29 12.43 10.18
N ALA A 56 3.22 11.22 10.70
CA ALA A 56 4.39 10.43 11.12
C ALA A 56 5.04 9.62 9.98
N GLY A 57 4.66 9.90 8.73
CA GLY A 57 5.23 9.24 7.56
C GLY A 57 4.68 7.82 7.30
N PRO A 58 5.24 7.11 6.31
CA PRO A 58 4.64 5.87 5.81
C PRO A 58 4.59 4.74 6.84
N LEU A 59 5.51 4.69 7.78
CA LEU A 59 5.47 3.67 8.85
C LEU A 59 4.23 3.82 9.73
N GLY A 60 3.77 5.06 10.01
CA GLY A 60 2.54 5.31 10.76
C GLY A 60 1.31 4.70 10.10
N GLY A 61 1.16 4.87 8.79
CA GLY A 61 0.08 4.27 8.02
C GLY A 61 0.12 2.73 8.04
N ILE A 62 1.32 2.14 7.90
CA ILE A 62 1.50 0.68 8.00
C ILE A 62 1.08 0.17 9.38
N LEU A 63 1.51 0.83 10.47
CA LEU A 63 1.13 0.46 11.83
C LEU A 63 -0.38 0.53 12.04
N THR A 64 -1.03 1.58 11.55
CA THR A 64 -2.48 1.73 11.60
C THR A 64 -3.19 0.59 10.87
N ALA A 65 -2.73 0.25 9.65
CA ALA A 65 -3.30 -0.85 8.88
C ALA A 65 -3.13 -2.21 9.59
N LEU A 66 -1.91 -2.54 10.03
CA LEU A 66 -1.63 -3.79 10.73
C LEU A 66 -2.42 -3.89 12.05
N GLY A 67 -2.52 -2.80 12.80
CA GLY A 67 -3.29 -2.72 14.04
C GLY A 67 -4.79 -2.97 13.81
N HIS A 68 -5.35 -2.44 12.71
CA HIS A 68 -6.74 -2.67 12.33
C HIS A 68 -7.03 -4.15 12.02
N PHE A 69 -6.12 -4.80 11.30
CA PHE A 69 -6.31 -6.18 10.83
C PHE A 69 -5.75 -7.27 11.76
N ARG A 70 -5.17 -6.91 12.92
CA ARG A 70 -4.42 -7.83 13.79
C ARG A 70 -5.17 -9.08 14.22
N GLU A 71 -6.50 -9.01 14.35
CA GLU A 71 -7.36 -10.14 14.77
C GLU A 71 -8.13 -10.75 13.58
N LEU A 72 -7.91 -10.23 12.35
CA LEU A 72 -8.72 -10.56 11.19
C LEU A 72 -7.97 -11.40 10.16
N CYS A 73 -6.65 -11.26 10.06
CA CYS A 73 -5.84 -11.99 9.09
C CYS A 73 -4.37 -12.06 9.54
N ASP A 74 -3.57 -12.91 8.88
CA ASP A 74 -2.15 -13.06 9.16
C ASP A 74 -1.28 -12.07 8.37
N HIS A 75 -1.75 -11.59 7.23
CA HIS A 75 -1.02 -10.70 6.32
C HIS A 75 -1.91 -9.58 5.79
N VAL A 76 -1.31 -8.40 5.61
CA VAL A 76 -1.97 -7.22 5.04
C VAL A 76 -1.18 -6.74 3.83
N VAL A 77 -1.83 -6.63 2.68
CA VAL A 77 -1.26 -5.94 1.52
C VAL A 77 -1.48 -4.45 1.67
N VAL A 78 -0.41 -3.69 1.68
CA VAL A 78 -0.43 -2.22 1.78
C VAL A 78 -0.06 -1.65 0.42
N LEU A 79 -0.92 -0.77 -0.11
CA LEU A 79 -0.65 0.03 -1.31
C LEU A 79 -0.74 1.51 -0.97
N SER A 80 0.21 2.30 -1.47
CA SER A 80 0.12 3.76 -1.46
C SER A 80 -1.00 4.23 -2.40
N CYS A 81 -1.66 5.35 -2.03
CA CYS A 81 -2.73 5.93 -2.86
C CYS A 81 -2.23 6.73 -4.07
N ASP A 82 -0.93 6.68 -4.39
CA ASP A 82 -0.30 7.37 -5.53
C ASP A 82 0.31 6.41 -6.57
N LEU A 83 -0.22 5.20 -6.68
CA LEU A 83 0.19 4.14 -7.62
C LEU A 83 -0.81 4.02 -8.79
N PRO A 84 -0.75 4.86 -9.81
CA PRO A 84 -1.73 4.88 -10.91
C PRO A 84 -1.69 3.61 -11.78
N GLY A 85 -0.56 2.90 -11.76
CA GLY A 85 -0.34 1.64 -12.46
C GLY A 85 -0.63 0.38 -11.63
N ALA A 86 -1.16 0.50 -10.40
CA ALA A 86 -1.48 -0.66 -9.57
C ALA A 86 -2.32 -1.69 -10.35
N SER A 87 -1.96 -2.96 -10.27
CA SER A 87 -2.57 -4.02 -11.08
C SER A 87 -2.95 -5.24 -10.25
N VAL A 88 -4.03 -5.90 -10.64
CA VAL A 88 -4.52 -7.15 -10.03
C VAL A 88 -3.43 -8.23 -10.06
N SER A 89 -2.67 -8.33 -11.16
CA SER A 89 -1.61 -9.33 -11.30
C SER A 89 -0.47 -9.11 -10.29
N SER A 90 -0.04 -7.87 -10.10
CA SER A 90 1.02 -7.54 -9.14
C SER A 90 0.58 -7.80 -7.69
N VAL A 91 -0.65 -7.41 -7.33
CA VAL A 91 -1.19 -7.68 -5.99
C VAL A 91 -1.38 -9.18 -5.75
N ARG A 92 -1.84 -9.93 -6.76
CA ARG A 92 -1.99 -11.39 -6.67
C ARG A 92 -0.65 -12.07 -6.44
N THR A 93 0.41 -11.65 -7.17
CA THR A 93 1.76 -12.19 -6.97
C THR A 93 2.24 -12.01 -5.51
N LEU A 94 1.97 -10.85 -4.90
CA LEU A 94 2.29 -10.61 -3.49
C LEU A 94 1.45 -11.49 -2.55
N ALA A 95 0.15 -11.58 -2.79
CA ALA A 95 -0.76 -12.37 -1.95
C ALA A 95 -0.44 -13.88 -2.01
N ASP A 96 -0.14 -14.40 -3.20
CA ASP A 96 0.25 -15.80 -3.40
C ASP A 96 1.58 -16.11 -2.70
N ALA A 97 2.54 -15.19 -2.74
CA ALA A 97 3.83 -15.34 -2.06
C ALA A 97 3.68 -15.32 -0.52
N ALA A 98 2.68 -14.63 0.03
CA ALA A 98 2.42 -14.56 1.47
C ALA A 98 2.11 -15.93 2.09
N GLY A 99 1.46 -16.82 1.33
CA GLY A 99 1.18 -18.18 1.78
C GLY A 99 2.41 -19.12 1.75
N GLN A 100 3.53 -18.69 1.17
CA GLN A 100 4.67 -19.56 0.89
C GLN A 100 5.95 -19.17 1.63
N ALA A 101 6.09 -17.91 2.05
CA ALA A 101 7.32 -17.41 2.67
C ALA A 101 7.02 -16.57 3.91
N PRO A 102 7.72 -16.84 5.04
CA PRO A 102 7.60 -16.01 6.22
C PRO A 102 8.31 -14.66 6.01
N GLY A 103 7.71 -13.59 6.49
CA GLY A 103 8.32 -12.27 6.50
C GLY A 103 7.58 -11.24 5.66
N ILE A 104 8.20 -10.08 5.54
CA ILE A 104 7.69 -8.96 4.74
C ILE A 104 8.01 -9.23 3.29
N LEU A 105 6.99 -9.29 2.44
CA LEU A 105 7.15 -9.51 1.01
C LEU A 105 7.16 -8.16 0.30
N VAL A 106 8.28 -7.82 -0.31
CA VAL A 106 8.49 -6.50 -0.89
C VAL A 106 8.95 -6.61 -2.34
N PRO A 107 8.26 -5.96 -3.29
CA PRO A 107 8.73 -5.87 -4.66
C PRO A 107 9.96 -4.98 -4.77
N VAL A 108 10.73 -5.22 -5.82
CA VAL A 108 11.90 -4.42 -6.15
C VAL A 108 11.72 -3.77 -7.52
N LEU A 109 11.83 -2.44 -7.57
CA LEU A 109 11.87 -1.65 -8.79
C LEU A 109 13.24 -0.95 -8.88
N GLU A 110 14.00 -1.21 -9.95
CA GLU A 110 15.30 -0.57 -10.19
C GLU A 110 16.26 -0.66 -8.98
N GLY A 111 16.29 -1.83 -8.32
CA GLY A 111 17.11 -2.10 -7.14
C GLY A 111 16.59 -1.47 -5.84
N ARG A 112 15.40 -0.89 -5.85
CA ARG A 112 14.76 -0.26 -4.67
C ARG A 112 13.54 -1.04 -4.22
N ARG A 113 13.48 -1.39 -2.95
CA ARG A 113 12.33 -2.05 -2.32
C ARG A 113 11.16 -1.09 -2.19
N GLN A 114 9.97 -1.53 -2.63
CA GLN A 114 8.73 -0.75 -2.66
C GLN A 114 7.89 -1.02 -1.42
N TRP A 115 8.24 -0.40 -0.29
CA TRP A 115 7.65 -0.66 1.02
C TRP A 115 6.16 -0.32 1.13
N MET A 116 5.69 0.62 0.31
CA MET A 116 4.29 1.03 0.23
C MET A 116 3.53 0.31 -0.89
N HIS A 117 4.11 -0.77 -1.44
CA HIS A 117 3.49 -1.75 -2.31
C HIS A 117 3.97 -3.14 -1.84
N ALA A 118 3.63 -3.52 -0.62
CA ALA A 118 4.22 -4.69 0.02
C ALA A 118 3.16 -5.47 0.82
N CYS A 119 3.43 -6.76 1.06
CA CYS A 119 2.62 -7.58 1.94
C CYS A 119 3.34 -7.73 3.29
N TRP A 120 2.67 -7.33 4.34
CA TRP A 120 3.20 -7.27 5.70
C TRP A 120 2.55 -8.35 6.57
N PRO A 121 3.32 -9.22 7.25
CA PRO A 121 2.75 -10.10 8.25
C PRO A 121 2.31 -9.30 9.47
N VAL A 122 1.13 -9.57 9.98
CA VAL A 122 0.61 -8.93 11.22
C VAL A 122 1.55 -9.19 12.40
N ALA A 123 2.21 -10.34 12.42
CA ALA A 123 3.22 -10.68 13.43
C ALA A 123 4.41 -9.70 13.48
N ALA A 124 4.62 -8.87 12.44
CA ALA A 124 5.66 -7.82 12.45
C ALA A 124 5.28 -6.61 13.32
N LEU A 125 3.99 -6.43 13.66
CA LEU A 125 3.47 -5.25 14.34
C LEU A 125 4.24 -4.87 15.62
N PRO A 126 4.51 -5.78 16.59
CA PRO A 126 5.22 -5.40 17.81
C PRO A 126 6.64 -4.86 17.58
N ALA A 127 7.37 -5.42 16.61
CA ALA A 127 8.72 -4.97 16.27
C ALA A 127 8.70 -3.59 15.60
N LEU A 128 7.73 -3.36 14.70
CA LEU A 128 7.54 -2.07 14.03
C LEU A 128 7.10 -0.98 15.03
N GLU A 129 6.20 -1.29 15.98
CA GLU A 129 5.79 -0.39 17.05
C GLU A 129 6.98 -0.01 17.95
N ALA A 130 7.82 -0.98 18.33
CA ALA A 130 9.04 -0.72 19.10
C ALA A 130 9.99 0.23 18.37
N ALA A 131 10.24 0.01 17.06
CA ALA A 131 11.05 0.92 16.26
C ALA A 131 10.41 2.32 16.14
N PHE A 132 9.10 2.38 15.96
CA PHE A 132 8.37 3.65 15.88
C PHE A 132 8.46 4.45 17.17
N ALA A 133 8.40 3.78 18.33
CA ALA A 133 8.52 4.39 19.66
C ALA A 133 9.91 5.02 19.89
N THR A 134 10.97 4.50 19.23
CA THR A 134 12.32 5.12 19.25
C THR A 134 12.51 6.27 18.27
N GLY A 135 11.44 6.67 17.57
CA GLY A 135 11.48 7.79 16.62
C GLY A 135 11.68 7.39 15.16
N GLU A 136 11.73 6.10 14.84
CA GLU A 136 11.82 5.68 13.43
C GLU A 136 10.50 5.95 12.68
N ARG A 137 10.60 6.41 11.44
CA ARG A 137 9.45 6.78 10.60
C ARG A 137 9.50 6.13 9.22
N ALA A 138 10.65 5.60 8.83
CA ALA A 138 10.85 4.97 7.53
C ALA A 138 10.76 3.44 7.65
N PRO A 139 9.85 2.76 6.90
CA PRO A 139 9.68 1.31 6.98
C PRO A 139 10.99 0.53 6.82
N ARG A 140 11.84 0.96 5.88
CA ARG A 140 13.14 0.32 5.60
C ARG A 140 14.11 0.26 6.79
N ARG A 141 13.97 1.16 7.78
CA ARG A 141 14.83 1.24 8.97
C ARG A 141 14.19 0.61 10.21
N ALA A 142 12.88 0.40 10.17
CA ALA A 142 12.11 -0.15 11.29
C ALA A 142 12.17 -1.69 11.39
N LEU A 143 12.94 -2.35 10.54
CA LEU A 143 12.84 -3.81 10.33
C LEU A 143 13.33 -4.64 11.53
N GLY A 144 14.25 -4.13 12.36
CA GLY A 144 14.60 -4.72 13.66
C GLY A 144 14.90 -6.23 13.68
N GLY A 145 15.45 -6.79 12.61
CA GLY A 145 15.68 -8.24 12.48
C GLY A 145 14.51 -9.01 11.85
N LEU A 146 13.43 -8.33 11.41
CA LEU A 146 12.36 -8.97 10.66
C LEU A 146 12.87 -9.53 9.32
N SER A 147 12.38 -10.71 8.96
CA SER A 147 12.67 -11.31 7.65
C SER A 147 12.03 -10.48 6.53
N VAL A 148 12.79 -10.29 5.45
CA VAL A 148 12.34 -9.60 4.25
C VAL A 148 12.60 -10.48 3.04
N VAL A 149 11.57 -10.72 2.24
CA VAL A 149 11.64 -11.51 1.01
C VAL A 149 11.35 -10.59 -0.17
N GLU A 150 12.30 -10.51 -1.09
CA GLU A 150 12.12 -9.76 -2.33
C GLU A 150 11.27 -10.56 -3.31
N VAL A 151 10.20 -9.94 -3.79
CA VAL A 151 9.31 -10.53 -4.79
C VAL A 151 9.65 -9.92 -6.15
N VAL A 152 9.94 -10.79 -7.12
CA VAL A 152 10.30 -10.41 -8.48
C VAL A 152 9.19 -10.77 -9.47
N GLY A 153 9.26 -10.21 -10.68
CA GLY A 153 8.31 -10.53 -11.75
C GLY A 153 7.02 -9.70 -11.75
N LEU A 154 6.93 -8.68 -10.89
CA LEU A 154 5.85 -7.71 -10.96
C LEU A 154 6.08 -6.75 -12.13
N ASP A 155 4.99 -6.26 -12.72
CA ASP A 155 5.07 -5.23 -13.75
C ASP A 155 5.66 -3.94 -13.17
N PRO A 156 6.79 -3.43 -13.71
CA PRO A 156 7.39 -2.19 -13.25
C PRO A 156 6.44 -0.99 -13.25
N ALA A 157 5.49 -0.94 -14.18
CA ALA A 157 4.50 0.14 -14.24
C ALA A 157 3.57 0.14 -13.02
N SER A 158 3.30 -1.03 -12.42
CA SER A 158 2.44 -1.15 -11.23
C SER A 158 3.10 -0.66 -9.94
N LEU A 159 4.41 -0.42 -9.97
CA LEU A 159 5.22 -0.06 -8.81
C LEU A 159 5.66 1.41 -8.81
N ARG A 160 5.32 2.17 -9.86
CA ARG A 160 5.74 3.57 -10.00
C ARG A 160 4.74 4.52 -9.36
N ASP A 161 5.25 5.39 -8.50
CA ASP A 161 4.47 6.46 -7.88
C ASP A 161 4.20 7.59 -8.89
N ALA A 162 3.04 8.23 -8.81
CA ALA A 162 2.74 9.46 -9.52
C ALA A 162 3.13 10.68 -8.69
N ASP A 163 4.30 11.23 -8.94
CA ASP A 163 4.77 12.44 -8.26
C ASP A 163 4.28 13.73 -8.91
N ARG A 164 3.96 13.69 -10.20
CA ARG A 164 3.53 14.83 -11.02
C ARG A 164 2.26 14.52 -11.79
N PRO A 165 1.44 15.54 -12.10
CA PRO A 165 0.25 15.33 -12.93
C PRO A 165 0.51 14.68 -14.29
N GLY A 166 1.70 14.90 -14.89
CA GLY A 166 2.09 14.27 -16.15
C GLY A 166 2.33 12.76 -16.06
N ASP A 167 2.63 12.23 -14.88
CA ASP A 167 2.86 10.79 -14.67
C ASP A 167 1.55 9.99 -14.82
N LEU A 168 0.39 10.66 -14.71
CA LEU A 168 -0.94 10.06 -14.85
C LEU A 168 -1.30 9.79 -16.33
N ASP A 169 -0.74 10.56 -17.27
CA ASP A 169 -1.05 10.43 -18.71
C ASP A 169 -0.32 9.27 -19.39
N GLU A 170 0.84 8.86 -18.86
CA GLU A 170 1.64 7.77 -19.43
C GLU A 170 1.07 6.38 -19.11
N SER A 171 0.38 6.23 -17.98
CA SER A 171 -0.27 4.96 -17.60
C SER A 171 -1.49 4.59 -18.46
N GLY A 172 -1.99 5.52 -19.29
CA GLY A 172 -3.12 5.31 -20.22
C GLY A 172 -2.74 4.85 -21.63
N ARG A 173 -1.44 4.80 -21.97
CA ARG A 173 -1.00 4.57 -23.36
C ARG A 173 -0.56 3.15 -23.72
N GLN A 174 -0.57 2.20 -22.78
CA GLN A 174 -0.05 0.84 -23.00
C GLN A 174 -1.08 -0.19 -23.48
N ASP A 175 -2.37 0.18 -23.64
CA ASP A 175 -3.42 -0.72 -24.17
C ASP A 175 -3.95 -0.23 -25.53
N ARG A 176 -3.11 -0.21 -26.56
CA ARG A 176 -3.57 -0.18 -27.97
C ARG A 176 -2.77 -1.15 -28.83
#